data_fc69158cc6cf568c3e6699c0d77304d1
#
_entry.id   fc69158cc6cf568c3e6699c0d77304d1
#
_cell.length_a   1.000
_cell.length_b   1.000
_cell.length_c   1.000
_cell.angle_alpha   90.00
_cell.angle_beta   90.00
_cell.angle_gamma   90.00
#
_symmetry.space_group_name_H-M   'P 1'
#
loop_
_entity.id
_entity.type
_entity.pdbx_description
1 polymer ?
#
loop_
_entity_poly.entity_id
_entity_poly.type
_entity_poly.pdbx_seq_one_letter_code
_entity_poly.pdbx_strand_id
1 'polypeptide(L)'
;MLAALLMVALNLPRGSQAAAFDIADCKFNLGLRLAYGHHLKSPPVHFYTLLPRWGVFLIHPHGSPLPGGLAISFDVEGILSVADAEDTGFEIGVTPLIKFTLPVTRGLHLFLEGGAGIIGENFDSPAVPHAFNFTPQVGAGVDLALAPRLGLTLAYRFRHSSNAGIYEENPAFNVQFFQAGLIYFY
;
A
#
# COMPACT_ATOMS: atom_id res chain seq x y z
N MET A 1 -14.89 9.13 12.42
CA MET A 1 -13.58 8.45 12.54
C MET A 1 -12.39 9.33 12.14
N LEU A 2 -12.47 10.17 11.11
CA LEU A 2 -11.35 11.06 10.71
C LEU A 2 -10.96 12.08 11.81
N ALA A 3 -11.92 12.59 12.58
CA ALA A 3 -11.66 13.55 13.66
C ALA A 3 -10.89 12.94 14.86
N ALA A 4 -11.02 11.63 15.11
CA ALA A 4 -10.30 10.97 16.18
C ALA A 4 -8.80 10.75 15.87
N LEU A 5 -8.44 10.55 14.60
CA LEU A 5 -7.05 10.45 14.17
C LEU A 5 -6.32 11.80 14.28
N LEU A 6 -7.03 12.91 14.02
CA LEU A 6 -6.46 14.27 14.15
C LEU A 6 -6.17 14.64 15.62
N MET A 7 -6.96 14.12 16.56
CA MET A 7 -6.78 14.42 18.00
C MET A 7 -5.61 13.68 18.65
N VAL A 8 -5.21 12.52 18.12
CA VAL A 8 -4.03 11.78 18.62
C VAL A 8 -2.73 12.52 18.27
N ALA A 9 -2.70 13.24 17.15
CA ALA A 9 -1.54 14.03 16.75
C ALA A 9 -1.32 15.29 17.61
N LEU A 10 -2.32 15.75 18.36
CA LEU A 10 -2.26 16.97 19.16
C LEU A 10 -1.86 16.75 20.64
N ASN A 11 -1.76 15.51 21.10
CA ASN A 11 -1.41 15.16 22.49
C ASN A 11 -0.04 14.50 22.66
N LEU A 12 0.88 14.67 21.70
CA LEU A 12 2.26 14.25 21.89
C LEU A 12 2.93 15.12 23.00
N PRO A 13 3.67 14.51 23.94
CA PRO A 13 4.30 15.25 25.02
C PRO A 13 5.23 16.33 24.46
N ARG A 14 5.00 17.58 24.87
CA ARG A 14 5.86 18.71 24.54
C ARG A 14 7.21 18.51 25.22
N GLY A 15 8.17 17.89 24.52
CA GLY A 15 9.52 17.68 25.04
C GLY A 15 10.37 16.65 24.30
N SER A 16 9.79 15.72 23.56
CA SER A 16 10.57 14.91 22.61
C SER A 16 10.60 15.66 21.27
N GLN A 17 11.78 15.94 20.73
CA GLN A 17 11.86 16.35 19.32
C GLN A 17 11.12 15.30 18.51
N ALA A 18 10.05 15.70 17.80
CA ALA A 18 9.33 14.80 16.92
C ALA A 18 10.33 14.15 15.96
N ALA A 19 10.26 12.83 15.82
CA ALA A 19 11.13 12.13 14.90
C ALA A 19 11.01 12.75 13.49
N ALA A 20 12.14 12.92 12.82
CA ALA A 20 12.22 13.51 11.50
C ALA A 20 12.92 12.55 10.57
N PHE A 21 12.46 12.50 9.32
CA PHE A 21 13.15 11.76 8.27
C PHE A 21 14.48 12.45 7.92
N ASP A 22 15.53 11.64 7.84
CA ASP A 22 16.83 12.00 7.28
C ASP A 22 17.16 11.00 6.18
N ILE A 23 16.60 11.26 5.00
CA ILE A 23 16.63 10.36 3.84
C ILE A 23 17.33 10.99 2.63
N ALA A 24 18.09 12.09 2.85
CA ALA A 24 18.72 12.83 1.76
C ALA A 24 19.62 11.96 0.88
N ASP A 25 20.36 11.03 1.48
CA ASP A 25 21.29 10.14 0.80
C ASP A 25 20.70 8.77 0.43
N CYS A 26 19.45 8.52 0.82
CA CYS A 26 18.81 7.22 0.58
C CYS A 26 18.33 7.11 -0.86
N LYS A 27 18.66 6.02 -1.52
CA LYS A 27 18.23 5.73 -2.90
C LYS A 27 17.09 4.71 -2.95
N PHE A 28 16.98 3.91 -1.91
CA PHE A 28 16.08 2.77 -1.87
C PHE A 28 15.19 2.81 -0.63
N ASN A 29 14.09 2.09 -0.70
CA ASN A 29 13.25 1.81 0.45
C ASN A 29 12.94 0.30 0.53
N LEU A 30 12.75 -0.19 1.74
CA LEU A 30 12.26 -1.52 2.05
C LEU A 30 11.04 -1.37 2.96
N GLY A 31 9.94 -2.01 2.62
CA GLY A 31 8.70 -1.94 3.39
C GLY A 31 8.12 -3.30 3.68
N LEU A 32 7.36 -3.37 4.77
CA LEU A 32 6.51 -4.49 5.09
C LEU A 32 5.21 -3.95 5.65
N ARG A 33 4.08 -4.29 5.00
CA ARG A 33 2.75 -3.89 5.46
C ARG A 33 1.89 -5.12 5.74
N LEU A 34 1.05 -5.01 6.73
CA LEU A 34 -0.11 -5.87 6.95
C LEU A 34 -1.34 -5.15 6.41
N ALA A 35 -2.22 -5.88 5.77
CA ALA A 35 -3.44 -5.32 5.22
C ALA A 35 -4.65 -6.19 5.57
N TYR A 36 -5.75 -5.53 5.89
CA TYR A 36 -7.07 -6.14 5.95
C TYR A 36 -7.86 -5.66 4.73
N GLY A 37 -8.34 -6.61 3.93
CA GLY A 37 -9.13 -6.38 2.73
C GLY A 37 -10.58 -6.81 2.90
N HIS A 38 -11.48 -6.11 2.25
CA HIS A 38 -12.90 -6.41 2.22
C HIS A 38 -13.45 -6.25 0.80
N HIS A 39 -14.09 -7.33 0.29
CA HIS A 39 -14.79 -7.30 -1.00
C HIS A 39 -16.05 -6.44 -0.90
N LEU A 40 -16.32 -5.64 -1.95
CA LEU A 40 -17.39 -4.63 -1.94
C LEU A 40 -18.78 -5.16 -2.27
N LYS A 41 -18.89 -6.43 -2.67
CA LYS A 41 -20.17 -7.06 -3.08
C LYS A 41 -20.42 -8.32 -2.25
N SER A 42 -21.63 -8.88 -2.37
CA SER A 42 -21.99 -10.18 -1.81
C SER A 42 -21.62 -11.30 -2.82
N PRO A 43 -21.13 -12.46 -2.35
CA PRO A 43 -20.83 -12.81 -0.97
C PRO A 43 -19.63 -12.05 -0.43
N PRO A 44 -19.53 -11.80 0.90
CA PRO A 44 -18.39 -11.13 1.49
C PRO A 44 -17.15 -12.04 1.43
N VAL A 45 -16.01 -11.44 1.06
CA VAL A 45 -14.69 -12.08 1.14
C VAL A 45 -13.78 -11.14 1.90
N HIS A 46 -13.05 -11.67 2.88
CA HIS A 46 -12.09 -10.93 3.68
C HIS A 46 -10.68 -11.41 3.38
N PHE A 47 -9.73 -10.47 3.35
CA PHE A 47 -8.33 -10.76 3.06
C PHE A 47 -7.45 -10.30 4.21
N TYR A 48 -6.54 -11.17 4.61
CA TYR A 48 -5.45 -10.88 5.53
C TYR A 48 -4.15 -11.01 4.75
N THR A 49 -3.52 -9.88 4.46
CA THR A 49 -2.45 -9.80 3.47
C THR A 49 -1.15 -9.31 4.08
N LEU A 50 -0.03 -9.96 3.75
CA LEU A 50 1.33 -9.50 3.97
C LEU A 50 1.86 -8.92 2.65
N LEU A 51 2.42 -7.71 2.71
CA LEU A 51 2.87 -6.93 1.56
C LEU A 51 4.35 -6.55 1.74
N PRO A 52 5.31 -7.46 1.45
CA PRO A 52 6.72 -7.08 1.36
C PRO A 52 6.94 -6.18 0.15
N ARG A 53 7.73 -5.12 0.33
CA ARG A 53 7.98 -4.12 -0.70
C ARG A 53 9.45 -3.73 -0.76
N TRP A 54 9.95 -3.53 -1.97
CA TRP A 54 11.21 -2.89 -2.27
C TRP A 54 11.00 -1.78 -3.29
N GLY A 55 11.69 -0.65 -3.13
CA GLY A 55 11.56 0.48 -4.04
C GLY A 55 12.84 1.27 -4.25
N VAL A 56 12.85 2.03 -5.35
CA VAL A 56 13.94 2.94 -5.73
C VAL A 56 13.38 4.34 -6.02
N PHE A 57 14.00 5.38 -5.51
CA PHE A 57 13.66 6.75 -5.86
C PHE A 57 14.08 7.07 -7.30
N LEU A 58 13.11 7.46 -8.14
CA LEU A 58 13.31 8.01 -9.47
C LEU A 58 13.53 9.53 -9.39
N ILE A 59 12.80 10.19 -8.50
CA ILE A 59 12.98 11.59 -8.13
C ILE A 59 13.02 11.63 -6.60
N HIS A 60 14.16 12.06 -6.08
CA HIS A 60 14.40 12.09 -4.64
C HIS A 60 13.71 13.30 -3.99
N PRO A 61 13.15 13.18 -2.75
CA PRO A 61 12.48 14.30 -2.08
C PRO A 61 13.44 15.44 -1.74
N HIS A 62 14.71 15.12 -1.47
CA HIS A 62 15.75 16.13 -1.21
C HIS A 62 16.30 16.65 -2.54
N GLY A 63 16.11 17.95 -2.80
CA GLY A 63 16.53 18.55 -4.08
C GLY A 63 15.61 18.23 -5.26
N SER A 64 14.41 17.75 -5.02
CA SER A 64 13.40 17.52 -6.06
C SER A 64 13.11 18.82 -6.83
N PRO A 65 13.11 18.78 -8.17
CA PRO A 65 12.70 19.93 -9.00
C PRO A 65 11.18 20.14 -9.01
N LEU A 66 10.42 19.21 -8.43
CA LEU A 66 8.96 19.24 -8.42
C LEU A 66 8.43 20.10 -7.25
N PRO A 67 7.24 20.72 -7.41
CA PRO A 67 6.64 21.55 -6.40
C PRO A 67 6.50 20.84 -5.05
N GLY A 68 6.80 21.53 -3.95
CA GLY A 68 6.70 21.00 -2.59
C GLY A 68 7.71 19.92 -2.23
N GLY A 69 8.73 19.68 -3.08
CA GLY A 69 9.68 18.59 -2.87
C GLY A 69 9.10 17.20 -3.15
N LEU A 70 8.09 17.13 -4.02
CA LEU A 70 7.45 15.87 -4.41
C LEU A 70 8.49 14.87 -4.92
N ALA A 71 8.52 13.69 -4.31
CA ALA A 71 9.36 12.58 -4.72
C ALA A 71 8.55 11.55 -5.52
N ILE A 72 9.24 10.82 -6.38
CA ILE A 72 8.68 9.71 -7.14
C ILE A 72 9.54 8.48 -6.91
N SER A 73 8.92 7.37 -6.51
CA SER A 73 9.59 6.07 -6.46
C SER A 73 8.88 5.05 -7.34
N PHE A 74 9.67 4.09 -7.83
CA PHE A 74 9.18 2.84 -8.38
C PHE A 74 9.34 1.77 -7.33
N ASP A 75 8.24 1.12 -6.97
CA ASP A 75 8.21 0.10 -5.94
C ASP A 75 7.72 -1.23 -6.55
N VAL A 76 8.27 -2.33 -6.09
CA VAL A 76 7.77 -3.69 -6.35
C VAL A 76 7.24 -4.25 -5.05
N GLU A 77 5.98 -4.66 -5.05
CA GLU A 77 5.30 -5.19 -3.87
C GLU A 77 4.86 -6.64 -4.12
N GLY A 78 5.23 -7.53 -3.20
CA GLY A 78 4.70 -8.88 -3.14
C GLY A 78 3.33 -8.91 -2.46
N ILE A 79 2.49 -9.86 -2.82
CA ILE A 79 1.17 -10.10 -2.23
C ILE A 79 1.15 -11.53 -1.71
N LEU A 80 0.91 -11.69 -0.42
CA LEU A 80 0.72 -12.99 0.24
C LEU A 80 -0.53 -12.86 1.11
N SER A 81 -1.66 -13.43 0.66
CA SER A 81 -2.94 -13.29 1.33
C SER A 81 -3.53 -14.62 1.73
N VAL A 82 -4.25 -14.60 2.85
CA VAL A 82 -5.29 -15.59 3.17
C VAL A 82 -6.62 -14.92 2.86
N ALA A 83 -7.45 -15.60 2.07
CA ALA A 83 -8.82 -15.20 1.76
C ALA A 83 -9.79 -16.03 2.62
N ASP A 84 -10.63 -15.34 3.36
CA ASP A 84 -11.75 -15.91 4.13
C ASP A 84 -13.03 -15.68 3.30
N ALA A 85 -13.44 -16.72 2.59
CA ALA A 85 -14.60 -16.81 1.73
C ALA A 85 -15.52 -17.96 2.19
N GLU A 86 -16.33 -18.57 1.31
CA GLU A 86 -17.06 -19.81 1.63
C GLU A 86 -16.09 -20.92 2.03
N ASP A 87 -14.96 -21.01 1.29
CA ASP A 87 -13.80 -21.81 1.64
C ASP A 87 -12.59 -20.91 1.83
N THR A 88 -11.70 -21.24 2.79
CA THR A 88 -10.45 -20.52 3.01
C THR A 88 -9.47 -20.82 1.88
N GLY A 89 -8.91 -19.78 1.27
CA GLY A 89 -7.89 -19.91 0.24
C GLY A 89 -6.78 -18.89 0.36
N PHE A 90 -5.93 -18.85 -0.66
CA PHE A 90 -4.73 -18.03 -0.69
C PHE A 90 -4.64 -17.22 -1.99
N GLU A 91 -4.04 -16.04 -1.88
CA GLU A 91 -3.56 -15.28 -3.03
C GLU A 91 -2.04 -15.12 -2.93
N ILE A 92 -1.37 -15.24 -4.06
CA ILE A 92 0.04 -14.89 -4.22
C ILE A 92 0.20 -14.02 -5.46
N GLY A 93 0.99 -12.96 -5.36
CA GLY A 93 1.15 -12.06 -6.49
C GLY A 93 2.29 -11.07 -6.36
N VAL A 94 2.41 -10.24 -7.39
CA VAL A 94 3.37 -9.15 -7.44
C VAL A 94 2.78 -7.94 -8.16
N THR A 95 3.08 -6.76 -7.65
CA THR A 95 2.59 -5.49 -8.22
C THR A 95 3.74 -4.48 -8.33
N PRO A 96 4.11 -4.05 -9.54
CA PRO A 96 4.86 -2.82 -9.74
C PRO A 96 3.95 -1.60 -9.45
N LEU A 97 4.50 -0.63 -8.73
CA LEU A 97 3.80 0.59 -8.30
C LEU A 97 4.65 1.82 -8.59
N ILE A 98 4.01 2.90 -8.97
CA ILE A 98 4.58 4.24 -8.88
C ILE A 98 4.00 4.91 -7.64
N LYS A 99 4.88 5.43 -6.78
CA LYS A 99 4.51 6.16 -5.57
C LYS A 99 4.98 7.61 -5.68
N PHE A 100 4.04 8.52 -5.48
CA PHE A 100 4.25 9.96 -5.38
C PHE A 100 4.23 10.32 -3.90
N THR A 101 5.34 10.86 -3.38
CA THR A 101 5.47 11.20 -1.96
C THR A 101 5.68 12.70 -1.80
N LEU A 102 4.78 13.36 -1.06
CA LEU A 102 4.84 14.78 -0.72
C LEU A 102 5.28 14.95 0.74
N PRO A 103 6.49 15.47 1.02
CA PRO A 103 6.91 15.85 2.35
C PRO A 103 6.07 17.05 2.85
N VAL A 104 5.24 16.85 3.88
CA VAL A 104 4.43 17.93 4.48
C VAL A 104 5.19 18.58 5.64
N THR A 105 5.83 17.76 6.44
CA THR A 105 6.75 18.16 7.49
C THR A 105 8.00 17.28 7.48
N ARG A 106 8.98 17.56 8.35
CA ARG A 106 10.15 16.68 8.49
C ARG A 106 9.80 15.26 8.96
N GLY A 107 8.67 15.07 9.62
CA GLY A 107 8.24 13.77 10.16
C GLY A 107 6.96 13.20 9.53
N LEU A 108 6.36 13.89 8.58
CA LEU A 108 5.11 13.47 7.94
C LEU A 108 5.22 13.62 6.41
N HIS A 109 5.07 12.53 5.70
CA HIS A 109 4.92 12.50 4.26
C HIS A 109 3.52 11.97 3.90
N LEU A 110 2.84 12.65 2.97
CA LEU A 110 1.65 12.11 2.30
C LEU A 110 2.08 11.37 1.04
N PHE A 111 1.33 10.36 0.64
CA PHE A 111 1.60 9.72 -0.64
C PHE A 111 0.33 9.26 -1.37
N LEU A 112 0.49 9.19 -2.70
CA LEU A 112 -0.38 8.46 -3.61
C LEU A 112 0.44 7.36 -4.27
N GLU A 113 -0.15 6.20 -4.48
CA GLU A 113 0.50 5.10 -5.19
C GLU A 113 -0.48 4.41 -6.13
N GLY A 114 0.02 3.89 -7.24
CA GLY A 114 -0.81 3.15 -8.18
C GLY A 114 0.02 2.27 -9.10
N GLY A 115 -0.62 1.22 -9.60
CA GLY A 115 0.00 0.27 -10.51
C GLY A 115 -0.93 -0.85 -10.89
N ALA A 116 -0.41 -1.82 -11.63
CA ALA A 116 -1.14 -3.02 -12.01
C ALA A 116 -0.24 -4.24 -11.83
N GLY A 117 -0.72 -5.21 -11.07
CA GLY A 117 -0.03 -6.46 -10.78
C GLY A 117 -0.71 -7.66 -11.39
N ILE A 118 -0.20 -8.81 -11.02
CA ILE A 118 -0.78 -10.12 -11.30
C ILE A 118 -0.89 -10.91 -10.01
N ILE A 119 -1.95 -11.69 -9.89
CA ILE A 119 -2.16 -12.61 -8.76
C ILE A 119 -2.58 -13.98 -9.26
N GLY A 120 -2.15 -15.00 -8.49
CA GLY A 120 -2.71 -16.34 -8.51
C GLY A 120 -3.57 -16.55 -7.27
N GLU A 121 -4.72 -17.16 -7.43
CA GLU A 121 -5.74 -17.39 -6.39
C GLU A 121 -6.20 -18.84 -6.41
N ASN A 122 -6.51 -19.40 -5.23
CA ASN A 122 -6.98 -20.80 -5.12
C ASN A 122 -8.21 -20.96 -4.21
N PHE A 123 -9.04 -19.92 -4.08
CA PHE A 123 -10.29 -20.00 -3.34
C PHE A 123 -11.50 -19.95 -4.29
N ASP A 124 -12.53 -20.71 -3.92
CA ASP A 124 -13.76 -20.70 -4.67
C ASP A 124 -14.63 -19.50 -4.29
N SER A 125 -14.98 -18.71 -5.30
CA SER A 125 -15.94 -17.62 -5.17
C SER A 125 -16.59 -17.36 -6.52
N PRO A 126 -17.90 -17.16 -6.58
CA PRO A 126 -18.57 -16.77 -7.82
C PRO A 126 -18.02 -15.48 -8.43
N ALA A 127 -17.32 -14.67 -7.62
CA ALA A 127 -16.68 -13.43 -8.05
C ALA A 127 -15.27 -13.64 -8.63
N VAL A 128 -14.66 -14.83 -8.45
CA VAL A 128 -13.29 -15.15 -8.87
C VAL A 128 -13.27 -16.56 -9.48
N PRO A 129 -13.80 -16.74 -10.71
CA PRO A 129 -13.96 -18.06 -11.32
C PRO A 129 -12.65 -18.68 -11.83
N HIS A 130 -11.55 -17.88 -11.87
CA HIS A 130 -10.27 -18.31 -12.43
C HIS A 130 -9.10 -17.96 -11.54
N ALA A 131 -8.13 -18.87 -11.49
CA ALA A 131 -6.97 -18.79 -10.60
C ALA A 131 -5.98 -17.64 -10.95
N PHE A 132 -6.08 -17.01 -12.12
CA PHE A 132 -5.17 -15.95 -12.55
C PHE A 132 -5.93 -14.67 -12.88
N ASN A 133 -5.49 -13.55 -12.27
CA ASN A 133 -6.08 -12.23 -12.48
C ASN A 133 -5.03 -11.11 -12.55
N PHE A 134 -5.37 -10.04 -13.29
CA PHE A 134 -4.68 -8.75 -13.23
C PHE A 134 -5.28 -7.88 -12.13
N THR A 135 -4.43 -7.10 -11.47
CA THR A 135 -4.81 -6.30 -10.30
C THR A 135 -4.42 -4.84 -10.44
N PRO A 136 -5.10 -4.05 -11.30
CA PRO A 136 -4.95 -2.60 -11.24
C PRO A 136 -5.41 -2.09 -9.87
N GLN A 137 -4.60 -1.20 -9.27
CA GLN A 137 -4.83 -0.71 -7.92
C GLN A 137 -4.32 0.71 -7.74
N VAL A 138 -4.99 1.44 -6.85
CA VAL A 138 -4.63 2.80 -6.46
C VAL A 138 -4.83 2.96 -4.96
N GLY A 139 -3.93 3.70 -4.31
CA GLY A 139 -3.99 3.94 -2.89
C GLY A 139 -3.42 5.29 -2.49
N ALA A 140 -3.73 5.68 -1.27
CA ALA A 140 -3.22 6.86 -0.62
C ALA A 140 -2.89 6.56 0.83
N GLY A 141 -1.93 7.32 1.40
CA GLY A 141 -1.55 7.09 2.78
C GLY A 141 -0.59 8.12 3.32
N VAL A 142 -0.05 7.80 4.48
CA VAL A 142 0.93 8.61 5.19
C VAL A 142 2.11 7.76 5.64
N ASP A 143 3.31 8.34 5.59
CA ASP A 143 4.50 7.82 6.26
C ASP A 143 4.84 8.77 7.41
N LEU A 144 4.91 8.25 8.63
CA LEU A 144 5.22 8.96 9.86
C LEU A 144 6.61 8.55 10.35
N ALA A 145 7.51 9.50 10.55
CA ALA A 145 8.86 9.21 11.04
C ALA A 145 8.81 8.62 12.46
N LEU A 146 9.39 7.44 12.64
CA LEU A 146 9.68 6.82 13.94
C LEU A 146 11.14 7.04 14.32
N ALA A 147 12.02 7.09 13.32
CA ALA A 147 13.45 7.36 13.42
C ALA A 147 13.93 7.99 12.09
N PRO A 148 15.18 8.48 12.01
CA PRO A 148 15.67 9.16 10.79
C PRO A 148 15.47 8.42 9.47
N ARG A 149 15.53 7.10 9.50
CA ARG A 149 15.37 6.23 8.30
C ARG A 149 14.22 5.23 8.41
N LEU A 150 13.44 5.28 9.50
CA LEU A 150 12.34 4.35 9.76
C LEU A 150 11.04 5.11 9.88
N GLY A 151 10.01 4.68 9.16
CA GLY A 151 8.67 5.22 9.22
C GLY A 151 7.61 4.17 9.51
N LEU A 152 6.50 4.63 10.11
CA LEU A 152 5.22 3.94 10.16
C LEU A 152 4.42 4.36 8.94
N THR A 153 3.97 3.40 8.14
CA THR A 153 3.07 3.61 7.01
C THR A 153 1.64 3.25 7.41
N LEU A 154 0.69 4.15 7.11
CA LEU A 154 -0.75 3.87 7.17
C LEU A 154 -1.34 4.20 5.80
N ALA A 155 -2.11 3.28 5.22
CA ALA A 155 -2.63 3.46 3.87
C ALA A 155 -4.04 2.88 3.70
N TYR A 156 -4.73 3.42 2.72
CA TYR A 156 -5.94 2.86 2.12
C TYR A 156 -5.65 2.56 0.65
N ARG A 157 -6.15 1.41 0.16
CA ARG A 157 -5.98 1.00 -1.24
C ARG A 157 -7.26 0.39 -1.78
N PHE A 158 -7.55 0.72 -3.01
CA PHE A 158 -8.57 0.06 -3.82
C PHE A 158 -7.87 -0.82 -4.85
N ARG A 159 -8.28 -2.09 -4.94
CA ARG A 159 -7.81 -3.08 -5.92
C ARG A 159 -8.99 -3.60 -6.73
N HIS A 160 -8.86 -3.55 -8.02
CA HIS A 160 -9.72 -4.26 -8.96
C HIS A 160 -9.01 -5.53 -9.41
N SER A 161 -9.70 -6.65 -9.47
CA SER A 161 -9.18 -7.91 -10.01
C SER A 161 -10.05 -8.37 -11.15
N SER A 162 -9.43 -8.77 -12.27
CA SER A 162 -10.11 -9.32 -13.43
C SER A 162 -9.11 -10.06 -14.32
N ASN A 163 -9.61 -11.03 -15.10
CA ASN A 163 -8.74 -11.77 -16.03
C ASN A 163 -8.52 -11.05 -17.37
N ALA A 164 -8.97 -9.80 -17.52
CA ALA A 164 -8.88 -8.99 -18.74
C ALA A 164 -9.46 -9.67 -20.01
N GLY A 165 -10.39 -10.62 -19.84
CA GLY A 165 -11.00 -11.34 -20.96
C GLY A 165 -10.17 -12.50 -21.51
N ILE A 166 -9.15 -12.98 -20.77
CA ILE A 166 -8.42 -14.21 -21.14
C ILE A 166 -9.34 -15.42 -21.06
N TYR A 167 -10.29 -15.40 -20.13
CA TYR A 167 -11.31 -16.43 -19.99
C TYR A 167 -12.69 -15.83 -20.31
N GLU A 168 -13.63 -16.69 -20.74
CA GLU A 168 -14.97 -16.29 -21.14
C GLU A 168 -15.76 -15.66 -19.98
N GLU A 169 -15.61 -16.20 -18.76
CA GLU A 169 -16.16 -15.63 -17.52
C GLU A 169 -15.17 -14.63 -16.89
N ASN A 170 -15.56 -13.38 -16.76
CA ASN A 170 -14.73 -12.32 -16.21
C ASN A 170 -15.52 -11.40 -15.24
N PRO A 171 -16.02 -11.92 -14.13
CA PRO A 171 -16.64 -11.08 -13.12
C PRO A 171 -15.61 -10.15 -12.49
N ALA A 172 -15.94 -8.86 -12.40
CA ALA A 172 -15.10 -7.86 -11.77
C ALA A 172 -15.15 -8.01 -10.25
N PHE A 173 -13.99 -8.11 -9.62
CA PHE A 173 -13.81 -8.28 -8.19
C PHE A 173 -13.09 -7.07 -7.59
N ASN A 174 -13.73 -6.35 -6.67
CA ASN A 174 -13.21 -5.13 -6.10
C ASN A 174 -13.01 -5.25 -4.59
N VAL A 175 -11.83 -4.91 -4.11
CA VAL A 175 -11.44 -4.99 -2.70
C VAL A 175 -10.92 -3.65 -2.21
N GLN A 176 -11.36 -3.24 -1.02
CA GLN A 176 -10.78 -2.14 -0.26
C GLN A 176 -9.84 -2.71 0.79
N PHE A 177 -8.62 -2.16 0.88
CA PHE A 177 -7.63 -2.55 1.88
C PHE A 177 -7.29 -1.40 2.80
N PHE A 178 -7.25 -1.69 4.09
CA PHE A 178 -6.63 -0.85 5.12
C PHE A 178 -5.28 -1.48 5.49
N GLN A 179 -4.23 -0.68 5.43
CA GLN A 179 -2.86 -1.16 5.55
C GLN A 179 -2.12 -0.42 6.65
N ALA A 180 -1.30 -1.14 7.41
CA ALA A 180 -0.35 -0.58 8.35
C ALA A 180 0.97 -1.35 8.27
N GLY A 181 2.10 -0.66 8.44
CA GLY A 181 3.39 -1.31 8.34
C GLY A 181 4.56 -0.38 8.56
N LEU A 182 5.74 -0.88 8.27
CA LEU A 182 6.98 -0.13 8.41
C LEU A 182 7.62 0.09 7.04
N ILE A 183 8.31 1.22 6.91
CA ILE A 183 9.17 1.55 5.78
C ILE A 183 10.54 1.97 6.28
N TYR A 184 11.59 1.41 5.69
CA TYR A 184 12.99 1.74 5.97
C TYR A 184 13.66 2.27 4.71
N PHE A 185 14.36 3.40 4.85
CA PHE A 185 15.08 4.06 3.77
C PHE A 185 16.59 3.84 3.88
N TYR A 186 17.29 3.56 2.75
CA TYR A 186 18.74 3.28 2.73
C TYR A 186 19.41 3.63 1.39
#